data_babd4ef33e998cfbd1b5ba0e87f44adc
#
_entry.id   babd4ef33e998cfbd1b5ba0e87f44adc
#
_cell.length_a   1.000
_cell.length_b   1.000
_cell.length_c   1.000
_cell.angle_alpha   90.00
_cell.angle_beta   90.00
_cell.angle_gamma   90.00
#
_symmetry.space_group_name_H-M   'P 1'
#
loop_
_entity.id
_entity.type
_entity.pdbx_description
1 polymer ?
#
loop_
_entity_poly.entity_id
_entity_poly.type
_entity_poly.pdbx_seq_one_letter_code
_entity_poly.pdbx_strand_id
1 'polypeptide(L)'
;MRFFSRLIPLALLGVIASCDVSTTIVGTAGNPQFRVVNAFTSSVDVLVDGNVVITALTPGSVTTSLAAPGNHTLVIRTTGAGSSTSQQPLTSAVGAMSTFAALRATNGSLSSAVLDDTTGVVPASGTSLRILNFAPNAGTLQVYRTQPDVSTPTAWQSAFDYNSDASTQAAPFVLSTTGSWNIRAWTTPADASGWTTAPAKLILPLAGGEKATILILDQPTGGVRLLVI
;
A
#
# COMPACT_ATOMS: atom_id res chain seq x y z
N MET A 1 21.65 65.50 -1.21
CA MET A 1 20.60 64.52 -1.56
C MET A 1 21.22 63.14 -1.70
N ARG A 2 21.04 62.28 -0.70
CA ARG A 2 21.53 60.89 -0.71
C ARG A 2 20.31 59.97 -0.61
N PHE A 3 19.97 59.26 -1.71
CA PHE A 3 18.95 58.23 -1.75
C PHE A 3 19.51 56.90 -1.21
N PHE A 4 18.99 56.45 -0.07
CA PHE A 4 19.21 55.11 0.43
C PHE A 4 18.18 54.16 -0.21
N SER A 5 18.65 53.34 -1.12
CA SER A 5 17.89 52.19 -1.64
C SER A 5 17.86 51.08 -0.62
N ARG A 6 16.71 50.77 -0.03
CA ARG A 6 16.50 49.62 0.85
C ARG A 6 16.17 48.41 -0.01
N LEU A 7 17.12 47.50 -0.09
CA LEU A 7 16.89 46.14 -0.60
C LEU A 7 16.11 45.32 0.46
N ILE A 8 14.91 44.90 0.09
CA ILE A 8 14.08 43.96 0.86
C ILE A 8 14.49 42.56 0.44
N PRO A 9 14.94 41.69 1.33
CA PRO A 9 15.16 40.29 0.97
C PRO A 9 13.80 39.56 0.83
N LEU A 10 13.54 39.09 -0.36
CA LEU A 10 12.41 38.21 -0.69
C LEU A 10 12.66 36.85 -0.06
N ALA A 11 12.02 36.56 1.10
CA ALA A 11 12.03 35.28 1.72
C ALA A 11 11.19 34.30 0.87
N LEU A 12 11.89 33.38 0.19
CA LEU A 12 11.27 32.32 -0.56
C LEU A 12 10.71 31.27 0.44
N LEU A 13 9.43 31.37 0.78
CA LEU A 13 8.73 30.30 1.51
C LEU A 13 8.62 29.10 0.58
N GLY A 14 9.46 28.11 0.83
CA GLY A 14 9.31 26.79 0.24
C GLY A 14 8.04 26.11 0.78
N VAL A 15 7.00 26.06 -0.03
CA VAL A 15 5.83 25.24 0.25
C VAL A 15 6.26 23.78 0.08
N ILE A 16 6.46 23.10 1.21
CA ILE A 16 6.60 21.64 1.22
C ILE A 16 5.19 21.10 0.93
N ALA A 17 4.94 20.77 -0.33
CA ALA A 17 3.77 20.01 -0.72
C ALA A 17 3.89 18.61 -0.09
N SER A 18 3.25 18.40 1.05
CA SER A 18 2.96 17.06 1.54
C SER A 18 2.00 16.45 0.52
N CYS A 19 2.45 15.46 -0.22
CA CYS A 19 1.56 14.63 -1.03
C CYS A 19 0.63 13.86 -0.10
N ASP A 20 -0.52 14.43 0.21
CA ASP A 20 -1.68 13.71 0.67
C ASP A 20 -2.14 12.82 -0.48
N VAL A 21 -1.73 11.55 -0.46
CA VAL A 21 -2.31 10.55 -1.32
C VAL A 21 -3.58 10.03 -0.65
N SER A 22 -4.58 10.87 -0.61
CA SER A 22 -5.95 10.45 -0.30
C SER A 22 -6.61 10.07 -1.62
N THR A 23 -6.44 8.83 -2.07
CA THR A 23 -7.21 8.31 -3.18
C THR A 23 -8.38 7.49 -2.66
N THR A 24 -9.40 8.16 -2.20
CA THR A 24 -10.74 7.57 -2.17
C THR A 24 -11.25 7.57 -3.60
N ILE A 25 -10.98 6.51 -4.35
CA ILE A 25 -11.62 6.32 -5.66
C ILE A 25 -13.00 5.75 -5.38
N VAL A 26 -13.97 6.64 -5.20
CA VAL A 26 -15.37 6.28 -5.32
C VAL A 26 -15.60 5.95 -6.79
N GLY A 27 -15.84 4.67 -7.11
CA GLY A 27 -16.14 4.25 -8.47
C GLY A 27 -17.39 4.94 -8.97
N THR A 28 -17.24 5.97 -9.80
CA THR A 28 -18.29 6.43 -10.68
C THR A 28 -18.64 5.27 -11.62
N ALA A 29 -19.92 5.07 -11.90
CA ALA A 29 -20.41 4.08 -12.87
C ALA A 29 -19.65 4.25 -14.19
N GLY A 30 -18.57 3.51 -14.36
CA GLY A 30 -17.59 3.67 -15.42
C GLY A 30 -16.90 2.35 -15.73
N ASN A 31 -15.93 2.40 -16.61
CA ASN A 31 -15.15 1.23 -17.01
C ASN A 31 -14.55 0.52 -15.78
N PRO A 32 -14.47 -0.81 -15.81
CA PRO A 32 -13.79 -1.58 -14.78
C PRO A 32 -12.37 -1.09 -14.58
N GLN A 33 -11.92 -1.11 -13.34
CA GLN A 33 -10.58 -0.70 -12.97
C GLN A 33 -9.83 -1.84 -12.31
N PHE A 34 -8.52 -1.86 -12.49
CA PHE A 34 -7.65 -2.68 -11.68
C PHE A 34 -6.48 -1.86 -11.14
N ARG A 35 -6.03 -2.25 -9.99
CA ARG A 35 -4.88 -1.65 -9.30
C ARG A 35 -3.75 -2.66 -9.26
N VAL A 36 -2.52 -2.19 -9.45
CA VAL A 36 -1.33 -3.02 -9.27
C VAL A 36 -0.43 -2.39 -8.24
N VAL A 37 -0.02 -3.19 -7.28
CA VAL A 37 0.98 -2.86 -6.26
C VAL A 37 2.26 -3.59 -6.61
N ASN A 38 3.36 -2.88 -6.80
CA ASN A 38 4.65 -3.52 -6.95
C ASN A 38 5.35 -3.67 -5.58
N ALA A 39 5.17 -4.82 -4.95
CA ALA A 39 5.90 -5.24 -3.75
C ALA A 39 7.11 -6.14 -4.08
N PHE A 40 7.45 -6.28 -5.35
CA PHE A 40 8.65 -6.96 -5.82
C PHE A 40 9.88 -6.03 -5.76
N THR A 41 11.07 -6.60 -5.84
CA THR A 41 12.34 -5.86 -5.67
C THR A 41 12.82 -5.11 -6.91
N SER A 42 12.20 -5.37 -8.06
CA SER A 42 12.54 -4.73 -9.34
C SER A 42 11.32 -4.09 -9.98
N SER A 43 11.54 -3.19 -10.93
CA SER A 43 10.43 -2.64 -11.72
C SER A 43 9.74 -3.71 -12.53
N VAL A 44 8.43 -3.57 -12.68
CA VAL A 44 7.58 -4.52 -13.43
C VAL A 44 6.78 -3.81 -14.51
N ASP A 45 6.53 -4.53 -15.60
CA ASP A 45 5.54 -4.18 -16.61
C ASP A 45 4.27 -5.01 -16.34
N VAL A 46 3.12 -4.44 -16.66
CA VAL A 46 1.85 -5.15 -16.58
C VAL A 46 1.20 -5.20 -17.97
N LEU A 47 0.80 -6.39 -18.35
CA LEU A 47 0.13 -6.65 -19.60
C LEU A 47 -1.29 -7.16 -19.34
N VAL A 48 -2.22 -6.74 -20.17
CA VAL A 48 -3.57 -7.31 -20.24
C VAL A 48 -3.76 -7.86 -21.65
N ASP A 49 -4.07 -9.15 -21.74
CA ASP A 49 -4.20 -9.90 -23.00
C ASP A 49 -3.01 -9.70 -23.95
N GLY A 50 -1.81 -9.68 -23.39
CA GLY A 50 -0.55 -9.50 -24.12
C GLY A 50 -0.18 -8.05 -24.44
N ASN A 51 -1.07 -7.08 -24.22
CA ASN A 51 -0.78 -5.66 -24.45
C ASN A 51 -0.23 -5.00 -23.18
N VAL A 52 0.89 -4.27 -23.28
CA VAL A 52 1.46 -3.54 -22.15
C VAL A 52 0.57 -2.36 -21.80
N VAL A 53 0.07 -2.34 -20.57
CA VAL A 53 -0.82 -1.27 -20.04
C VAL A 53 -0.14 -0.44 -18.95
N ILE A 54 0.87 -1.00 -18.28
CA ILE A 54 1.70 -0.30 -17.28
C ILE A 54 3.15 -0.65 -17.58
N THR A 55 4.00 0.36 -17.65
CA THR A 55 5.42 0.20 -17.95
C THR A 55 6.27 0.63 -16.76
N ALA A 56 7.26 -0.17 -16.40
CA ALA A 56 8.30 0.13 -15.42
C ALA A 56 7.76 0.63 -14.06
N LEU A 57 6.68 0.02 -13.55
CA LEU A 57 6.19 0.31 -12.21
C LEU A 57 7.29 0.00 -11.20
N THR A 58 7.77 1.02 -10.51
CA THR A 58 8.90 0.89 -9.59
C THR A 58 8.52 0.16 -8.29
N PRO A 59 9.49 -0.47 -7.59
CA PRO A 59 9.25 -1.12 -6.32
C PRO A 59 8.55 -0.21 -5.31
N GLY A 60 7.54 -0.76 -4.64
CA GLY A 60 6.74 -0.05 -3.65
C GLY A 60 5.73 0.93 -4.24
N SER A 61 5.59 1.06 -5.55
CA SER A 61 4.60 1.93 -6.18
C SER A 61 3.27 1.22 -6.38
N VAL A 62 2.22 2.03 -6.46
CA VAL A 62 0.86 1.61 -6.79
C VAL A 62 0.38 2.42 -7.96
N THR A 63 -0.31 1.77 -8.87
CA THR A 63 -0.98 2.44 -9.99
C THR A 63 -2.32 1.79 -10.27
N THR A 64 -3.20 2.54 -10.94
CA THR A 64 -4.52 2.06 -11.36
C THR A 64 -4.61 2.19 -12.88
N SER A 65 -5.24 1.21 -13.51
CA SER A 65 -5.51 1.20 -14.95
C SER A 65 -6.94 0.77 -15.22
N LEU A 66 -7.40 1.03 -16.43
CA LEU A 66 -8.71 0.61 -16.92
C LEU A 66 -8.59 -0.74 -17.63
N ALA A 67 -9.65 -1.55 -17.53
CA ALA A 67 -9.82 -2.75 -18.33
C ALA A 67 -11.14 -2.67 -19.09
N ALA A 68 -11.25 -3.37 -20.20
CA ALA A 68 -12.57 -3.60 -20.81
C ALA A 68 -13.40 -4.53 -19.90
N PRO A 69 -14.74 -4.47 -19.93
CA PRO A 69 -15.56 -5.47 -19.25
C PRO A 69 -15.31 -6.86 -19.84
N GLY A 70 -15.21 -7.88 -18.99
CA GLY A 70 -15.03 -9.27 -19.41
C GLY A 70 -13.96 -10.01 -18.64
N ASN A 71 -13.56 -11.15 -19.17
CA ASN A 71 -12.48 -11.97 -18.63
C ASN A 71 -11.21 -11.71 -19.43
N HIS A 72 -10.15 -11.40 -18.73
CA HIS A 72 -8.85 -11.08 -19.28
C HIS A 72 -7.76 -11.89 -18.59
N THR A 73 -6.59 -11.91 -19.20
CA THR A 73 -5.37 -12.42 -18.60
C THR A 73 -4.46 -11.25 -18.25
N LEU A 74 -4.18 -11.07 -16.96
CA LEU A 74 -3.21 -10.11 -16.48
C LEU A 74 -1.86 -10.81 -16.29
N VAL A 75 -0.81 -10.27 -16.91
CA VAL A 75 0.56 -10.76 -16.75
C VAL A 75 1.39 -9.66 -16.13
N ILE A 76 2.08 -9.97 -15.04
CA ILE A 76 3.11 -9.12 -14.47
C ILE A 76 4.46 -9.72 -14.83
N ARG A 77 5.38 -8.92 -15.37
CA ARG A 77 6.73 -9.35 -15.71
C ARG A 77 7.75 -8.34 -15.22
N THR A 78 8.98 -8.77 -14.96
CA THR A 78 10.07 -7.83 -14.69
C THR A 78 10.35 -6.99 -15.93
N THR A 79 10.61 -5.69 -15.74
CA THR A 79 10.97 -4.78 -16.85
C THR A 79 12.33 -5.16 -17.40
N GLY A 80 12.44 -5.23 -18.73
CA GLY A 80 13.67 -5.57 -19.44
C GLY A 80 13.74 -7.01 -19.92
N ALA A 81 14.90 -7.40 -20.44
CA ALA A 81 15.13 -8.72 -21.01
C ALA A 81 15.40 -9.77 -19.94
N GLY A 82 14.82 -10.97 -20.06
CA GLY A 82 15.05 -12.08 -19.13
C GLY A 82 13.90 -12.25 -18.12
N SER A 83 12.73 -12.30 -18.63
CA SER A 83 11.46 -12.16 -17.93
C SER A 83 11.14 -13.28 -16.95
N SER A 84 11.20 -13.00 -15.66
CA SER A 84 10.31 -13.64 -14.70
C SER A 84 8.90 -13.11 -14.92
N THR A 85 7.93 -13.99 -15.11
CA THR A 85 6.52 -13.63 -15.34
C THR A 85 5.63 -14.32 -14.34
N SER A 86 4.57 -13.65 -13.95
CA SER A 86 3.47 -14.22 -13.16
C SER A 86 2.14 -13.83 -13.79
N GLN A 87 1.20 -14.76 -13.82
CA GLN A 87 -0.08 -14.58 -14.51
C GLN A 87 -1.24 -14.77 -13.54
N GLN A 88 -2.26 -13.94 -13.70
CA GLN A 88 -3.50 -13.98 -12.91
C GLN A 88 -4.72 -13.79 -13.83
N PRO A 89 -5.84 -14.43 -13.53
CA PRO A 89 -7.10 -14.08 -14.17
C PRO A 89 -7.56 -12.70 -13.69
N LEU A 90 -8.05 -11.87 -14.62
CA LEU A 90 -8.68 -10.60 -14.34
C LEU A 90 -10.11 -10.66 -14.84
N THR A 91 -11.06 -10.75 -13.93
CA THR A 91 -12.49 -10.60 -14.26
C THR A 91 -12.89 -9.16 -14.01
N SER A 92 -13.24 -8.46 -15.08
CA SER A 92 -13.58 -7.04 -15.05
C SER A 92 -15.07 -6.84 -15.18
N ALA A 93 -15.72 -6.37 -14.12
CA ALA A 93 -17.12 -5.97 -14.12
C ALA A 93 -17.24 -4.45 -13.99
N VAL A 94 -18.29 -3.88 -14.59
CA VAL A 94 -18.56 -2.44 -14.51
C VAL A 94 -18.64 -1.99 -13.05
N GLY A 95 -17.88 -0.96 -12.70
CA GLY A 95 -17.81 -0.42 -11.34
C GLY A 95 -17.01 -1.26 -10.35
N ALA A 96 -16.42 -2.39 -10.77
CA ALA A 96 -15.56 -3.19 -9.92
C ALA A 96 -14.11 -2.72 -9.99
N MET A 97 -13.41 -2.91 -8.87
CA MET A 97 -11.96 -2.74 -8.77
C MET A 97 -11.34 -4.05 -8.27
N SER A 98 -10.32 -4.51 -8.97
CA SER A 98 -9.49 -5.64 -8.55
C SER A 98 -8.09 -5.15 -8.20
N THR A 99 -7.50 -5.65 -7.12
CA THR A 99 -6.14 -5.29 -6.73
C THR A 99 -5.22 -6.50 -6.91
N PHE A 100 -4.12 -6.30 -7.62
CA PHE A 100 -3.07 -7.28 -7.85
C PHE A 100 -1.79 -6.82 -7.16
N ALA A 101 -1.06 -7.75 -6.57
CA ALA A 101 0.25 -7.49 -6.00
C ALA A 101 1.32 -8.28 -6.74
N ALA A 102 2.38 -7.60 -7.18
CA ALA A 102 3.61 -8.25 -7.59
C ALA A 102 4.44 -8.56 -6.34
N LEU A 103 4.76 -9.81 -6.11
CA LEU A 103 5.39 -10.31 -4.90
C LEU A 103 6.70 -11.04 -5.21
N ARG A 104 7.52 -11.26 -4.19
CA ARG A 104 8.69 -12.11 -4.27
C ARG A 104 8.35 -13.49 -3.72
N ALA A 105 8.42 -14.52 -4.55
CA ALA A 105 8.29 -15.90 -4.10
C ALA A 105 9.45 -16.29 -3.17
N THR A 106 9.29 -17.38 -2.42
CA THR A 106 10.33 -17.90 -1.50
C THR A 106 11.65 -18.25 -2.18
N ASN A 107 11.60 -18.63 -3.44
CA ASN A 107 12.79 -18.87 -4.29
C ASN A 107 13.38 -17.58 -4.91
N GLY A 108 12.85 -16.41 -4.56
CA GLY A 108 13.29 -15.12 -5.07
C GLY A 108 12.68 -14.68 -6.41
N SER A 109 11.94 -15.55 -7.10
CA SER A 109 11.29 -15.22 -8.36
C SER A 109 10.09 -14.27 -8.18
N LEU A 110 9.66 -13.66 -9.30
CA LEU A 110 8.41 -12.89 -9.32
C LEU A 110 7.22 -13.83 -9.15
N SER A 111 6.33 -13.46 -8.25
CA SER A 111 5.01 -14.04 -8.05
C SER A 111 3.96 -12.93 -8.11
N SER A 112 2.70 -13.29 -8.20
CA SER A 112 1.61 -12.32 -8.08
C SER A 112 0.43 -12.93 -7.35
N ALA A 113 -0.38 -12.05 -6.77
CA ALA A 113 -1.60 -12.44 -6.09
C ALA A 113 -2.71 -11.43 -6.33
N VAL A 114 -3.94 -11.92 -6.25
CA VAL A 114 -5.15 -11.08 -6.25
C VAL A 114 -5.54 -10.82 -4.81
N LEU A 115 -5.71 -9.55 -4.46
CA LEU A 115 -6.23 -9.17 -3.15
C LEU A 115 -7.76 -9.09 -3.24
N ASP A 116 -8.43 -9.86 -2.42
CA ASP A 116 -9.88 -9.77 -2.31
C ASP A 116 -10.26 -8.55 -1.47
N ASP A 117 -10.69 -7.48 -2.14
CA ASP A 117 -11.16 -6.25 -1.51
C ASP A 117 -12.69 -6.25 -1.31
N THR A 118 -13.39 -7.32 -1.73
CA THR A 118 -14.85 -7.41 -1.67
C THR A 118 -15.37 -8.02 -0.37
N THR A 119 -14.56 -8.83 0.30
CA THR A 119 -14.98 -9.52 1.53
C THR A 119 -15.14 -8.59 2.72
N GLY A 120 -16.15 -8.87 3.53
CA GLY A 120 -16.43 -8.18 4.78
C GLY A 120 -17.44 -7.03 4.66
N VAL A 121 -18.42 -7.03 5.55
CA VAL A 121 -19.39 -5.96 5.71
C VAL A 121 -18.78 -4.88 6.61
N VAL A 122 -18.81 -3.65 6.16
CA VAL A 122 -18.41 -2.50 6.98
C VAL A 122 -19.65 -1.87 7.59
N PRO A 123 -19.79 -1.88 8.92
CA PRO A 123 -20.90 -1.20 9.56
C PRO A 123 -20.78 0.32 9.35
N ALA A 124 -21.91 1.01 9.22
CA ALA A 124 -21.93 2.47 9.05
C ALA A 124 -21.25 3.22 10.23
N SER A 125 -21.25 2.62 11.42
CA SER A 125 -20.63 3.17 12.64
C SER A 125 -19.19 2.69 12.89
N GLY A 126 -18.64 1.85 12.01
CA GLY A 126 -17.31 1.27 12.16
C GLY A 126 -16.52 1.37 10.88
N THR A 127 -15.32 0.87 10.92
CA THR A 127 -14.43 0.74 9.78
C THR A 127 -13.81 -0.65 9.77
N SER A 128 -13.36 -1.11 8.62
CA SER A 128 -12.71 -2.40 8.47
C SER A 128 -11.28 -2.21 7.99
N LEU A 129 -10.33 -2.76 8.73
CA LEU A 129 -8.91 -2.68 8.45
C LEU A 129 -8.33 -4.05 8.20
N ARG A 130 -7.45 -4.13 7.20
CA ARG A 130 -6.60 -5.27 6.95
C ARG A 130 -5.15 -4.80 6.84
N ILE A 131 -4.21 -5.60 7.35
CA ILE A 131 -2.79 -5.35 7.16
C ILE A 131 -2.14 -6.56 6.52
N LEU A 132 -1.26 -6.32 5.54
CA LEU A 132 -0.52 -7.35 4.80
C LEU A 132 0.96 -7.05 4.84
N ASN A 133 1.78 -8.06 5.14
CA ASN A 133 3.24 -7.92 5.13
C ASN A 133 3.81 -8.38 3.77
N PHE A 134 4.14 -7.43 2.93
CA PHE A 134 4.77 -7.61 1.62
C PHE A 134 6.24 -7.13 1.60
N ALA A 135 6.92 -7.15 2.76
CA ALA A 135 8.30 -6.75 2.93
C ALA A 135 9.21 -7.98 3.15
N PRO A 136 9.67 -8.66 2.10
CA PRO A 136 10.44 -9.91 2.21
C PRO A 136 11.80 -9.74 2.90
N ASN A 137 12.35 -8.54 2.93
CA ASN A 137 13.65 -8.27 3.54
C ASN A 137 13.55 -7.75 4.99
N ALA A 138 12.33 -7.54 5.48
CA ALA A 138 12.13 -6.96 6.81
C ALA A 138 12.29 -7.96 7.96
N GLY A 139 12.26 -9.27 7.66
CA GLY A 139 12.17 -10.30 8.70
C GLY A 139 10.81 -10.29 9.40
N THR A 140 10.74 -10.89 10.57
CA THR A 140 9.52 -10.92 11.39
C THR A 140 9.22 -9.54 11.95
N LEU A 141 8.02 -9.03 11.69
CA LEU A 141 7.56 -7.71 12.13
C LEU A 141 6.65 -7.81 13.34
N GLN A 142 6.60 -6.73 14.10
CA GLN A 142 5.53 -6.45 15.05
C GLN A 142 4.79 -5.19 14.60
N VAL A 143 3.46 -5.26 14.60
CA VAL A 143 2.60 -4.15 14.20
C VAL A 143 1.78 -3.69 15.39
N TYR A 144 1.77 -2.40 15.60
CA TYR A 144 1.05 -1.75 16.68
C TYR A 144 0.00 -0.80 16.12
N ARG A 145 -1.11 -0.70 16.84
CA ARG A 145 -2.20 0.22 16.54
C ARG A 145 -2.64 0.91 17.82
N THR A 146 -2.54 2.22 17.85
CA THR A 146 -2.99 3.05 18.97
C THR A 146 -3.69 4.30 18.47
N GLN A 147 -4.47 4.92 19.33
CA GLN A 147 -4.91 6.30 19.08
C GLN A 147 -3.72 7.26 19.13
N PRO A 148 -3.79 8.43 18.47
CA PRO A 148 -2.63 9.32 18.31
C PRO A 148 -2.00 9.81 19.62
N ASP A 149 -2.81 9.98 20.65
CA ASP A 149 -2.43 10.49 21.97
C ASP A 149 -2.00 9.41 22.97
N VAL A 150 -2.10 8.14 22.59
CA VAL A 150 -1.69 7.02 23.44
C VAL A 150 -0.20 6.79 23.34
N SER A 151 0.47 6.81 24.49
CA SER A 151 1.93 6.60 24.60
C SER A 151 2.34 5.14 24.74
N THR A 152 1.42 4.27 25.18
CA THR A 152 1.70 2.85 25.38
C THR A 152 1.31 2.06 24.13
N PRO A 153 2.26 1.30 23.52
CA PRO A 153 1.94 0.52 22.34
C PRO A 153 0.97 -0.61 22.65
N THR A 154 0.00 -0.77 21.76
CA THR A 154 -0.92 -1.92 21.77
C THR A 154 -0.63 -2.78 20.55
N ALA A 155 -0.16 -4.00 20.76
CA ALA A 155 0.13 -4.92 19.68
C ALA A 155 -1.14 -5.25 18.89
N TRP A 156 -1.08 -5.12 17.57
CA TRP A 156 -2.14 -5.55 16.65
C TRP A 156 -1.76 -6.89 16.02
N GLN A 157 -0.51 -7.01 15.58
CA GLN A 157 0.06 -8.25 15.07
C GLN A 157 1.44 -8.45 15.73
N SER A 158 1.67 -9.64 16.26
CA SER A 158 2.97 -10.07 16.77
C SER A 158 3.50 -11.22 15.91
N ALA A 159 4.81 -11.27 15.67
CA ALA A 159 5.42 -12.26 14.80
C ALA A 159 4.77 -12.30 13.40
N PHE A 160 4.70 -11.13 12.75
CA PHE A 160 4.05 -10.95 11.46
C PHE A 160 5.07 -11.14 10.34
N ASP A 161 5.19 -12.37 9.87
CA ASP A 161 6.15 -12.74 8.84
C ASP A 161 5.70 -12.31 7.44
N TYR A 162 6.69 -12.18 6.54
CA TYR A 162 6.42 -12.03 5.12
C TYR A 162 5.67 -13.24 4.59
N ASN A 163 4.63 -12.97 3.84
CA ASN A 163 3.90 -14.01 3.14
C ASN A 163 4.01 -13.80 1.63
N SER A 164 4.64 -14.74 0.95
CA SER A 164 4.79 -14.75 -0.50
C SER A 164 3.52 -15.21 -1.23
N ASP A 165 2.57 -15.78 -0.51
CA ASP A 165 1.30 -16.27 -1.05
C ASP A 165 0.14 -15.44 -0.50
N ALA A 166 -0.25 -14.41 -1.25
CA ALA A 166 -1.34 -13.55 -0.85
C ALA A 166 -2.72 -14.26 -0.89
N SER A 167 -2.83 -15.44 -1.50
CA SER A 167 -4.07 -16.24 -1.44
C SER A 167 -4.28 -16.84 -0.05
N THR A 168 -3.20 -17.07 0.68
CA THR A 168 -3.22 -17.49 2.09
C THR A 168 -3.18 -16.31 3.06
N GLN A 169 -2.85 -15.12 2.59
CA GLN A 169 -2.97 -13.86 3.34
C GLN A 169 -4.40 -13.30 3.33
N ALA A 170 -5.37 -14.15 3.36
CA ALA A 170 -6.70 -13.74 3.79
C ALA A 170 -6.66 -13.32 5.27
N ALA A 171 -5.78 -12.37 5.59
CA ALA A 171 -5.88 -11.65 6.85
C ALA A 171 -7.28 -11.02 6.83
N PRO A 172 -8.20 -11.46 7.69
CA PRO A 172 -9.55 -10.97 7.63
C PRO A 172 -9.52 -9.46 7.90
N PHE A 173 -10.43 -8.75 7.27
CA PHE A 173 -10.69 -7.39 7.70
C PHE A 173 -11.15 -7.42 9.15
N VAL A 174 -10.50 -6.65 9.99
CA VAL A 174 -10.83 -6.52 11.40
C VAL A 174 -11.66 -5.25 11.59
N LEU A 175 -12.80 -5.38 12.23
CA LEU A 175 -13.62 -4.24 12.60
C LEU A 175 -12.85 -3.35 13.58
N SER A 176 -12.95 -2.06 13.35
CA SER A 176 -12.33 -1.03 14.18
C SER A 176 -13.29 0.12 14.42
N THR A 177 -13.03 0.90 15.44
CA THR A 177 -13.74 2.15 15.69
C THR A 177 -13.27 3.23 14.72
N THR A 178 -14.13 4.20 14.46
CA THR A 178 -13.78 5.42 13.71
C THR A 178 -12.79 6.28 14.50
N GLY A 179 -12.12 7.18 13.84
CA GLY A 179 -11.16 8.10 14.43
C GLY A 179 -9.77 7.99 13.82
N SER A 180 -8.81 8.69 14.37
CA SER A 180 -7.41 8.63 13.93
C SER A 180 -6.66 7.51 14.64
N TRP A 181 -5.87 6.78 13.89
CA TRP A 181 -5.04 5.71 14.40
C TRP A 181 -3.58 5.91 14.01
N ASN A 182 -2.67 5.70 14.99
CA ASN A 182 -1.25 5.52 14.73
C ASN A 182 -0.98 4.04 14.48
N ILE A 183 -0.51 3.71 13.30
CA ILE A 183 -0.10 2.37 12.92
C ILE A 183 1.42 2.39 12.73
N ARG A 184 2.10 1.46 13.35
CA ARG A 184 3.56 1.39 13.34
C ARG A 184 4.02 -0.05 13.18
N ALA A 185 5.12 -0.24 12.44
CA ALA A 185 5.73 -1.54 12.23
C ALA A 185 7.20 -1.51 12.62
N TRP A 186 7.63 -2.55 13.32
CA TRP A 186 9.00 -2.77 13.78
C TRP A 186 9.48 -4.18 13.47
N THR A 187 10.80 -4.32 13.34
CA THR A 187 11.48 -5.63 13.28
C THR A 187 11.82 -6.21 14.65
N THR A 188 11.67 -5.43 15.70
CA THR A 188 11.91 -5.84 17.10
C THR A 188 10.75 -5.40 17.97
N PRO A 189 10.53 -6.05 19.13
CA PRO A 189 9.50 -5.62 20.06
C PRO A 189 9.67 -4.14 20.40
N ALA A 190 8.59 -3.38 20.27
CA ALA A 190 8.58 -2.00 20.72
C ALA A 190 8.62 -1.99 22.25
N ASP A 191 9.61 -1.32 22.79
CA ASP A 191 9.57 -0.86 24.18
C ASP A 191 8.95 0.54 24.26
N ALA A 192 8.65 0.98 25.47
CA ALA A 192 8.05 2.29 25.68
C ALA A 192 8.98 3.44 25.21
N SER A 193 10.29 3.23 25.15
CA SER A 193 11.26 4.23 24.70
C SER A 193 11.36 4.30 23.17
N GLY A 194 11.20 3.18 22.49
CA GLY A 194 11.27 3.08 21.01
C GLY A 194 9.99 3.52 20.32
N TRP A 195 8.89 3.70 21.02
CA TRP A 195 7.59 3.99 20.43
C TRP A 195 7.56 5.24 19.54
N THR A 196 8.24 6.31 19.94
CA THR A 196 8.28 7.57 19.20
C THR A 196 9.18 7.52 17.97
N THR A 197 10.13 6.61 17.94
CA THR A 197 11.19 6.50 16.92
C THR A 197 10.93 5.36 15.91
N ALA A 198 9.71 4.83 15.87
CA ALA A 198 9.35 3.77 14.94
C ALA A 198 9.76 4.10 13.50
N PRO A 199 10.46 3.18 12.82
CA PRO A 199 10.94 3.42 11.46
C PRO A 199 9.80 3.57 10.44
N ALA A 200 8.68 2.89 10.67
CA ALA A 200 7.50 2.98 9.82
C ALA A 200 6.30 3.44 10.64
N LYS A 201 5.78 4.61 10.31
CA LYS A 201 4.63 5.23 10.97
C LYS A 201 3.60 5.70 9.95
N LEU A 202 2.36 5.40 10.22
CA LEU A 202 1.21 5.87 9.46
C LEU A 202 0.17 6.44 10.43
N ILE A 203 -0.30 7.65 10.16
CA ILE A 203 -1.50 8.20 10.82
C ILE A 203 -2.64 7.99 9.84
N LEU A 204 -3.63 7.21 10.25
CA LEU A 204 -4.77 6.85 9.42
C LEU A 204 -6.05 7.37 10.04
N PRO A 205 -6.65 8.44 9.50
CA PRO A 205 -8.00 8.86 9.85
C PRO A 205 -8.98 7.88 9.20
N LEU A 206 -9.97 7.43 9.95
CA LEU A 206 -10.97 6.45 9.51
C LEU A 206 -12.37 6.96 9.80
N ALA A 207 -13.17 7.11 8.78
CA ALA A 207 -14.59 7.43 8.88
C ALA A 207 -15.46 6.16 8.92
N GLY A 208 -16.70 6.33 9.34
CA GLY A 208 -17.66 5.21 9.35
C GLY A 208 -17.96 4.70 7.95
N GLY A 209 -18.05 3.39 7.80
CA GLY A 209 -18.27 2.72 6.51
C GLY A 209 -17.02 2.52 5.68
N GLU A 210 -15.85 3.01 6.08
CA GLU A 210 -14.62 2.86 5.32
C GLU A 210 -13.97 1.49 5.48
N LYS A 211 -13.32 1.05 4.41
CA LYS A 211 -12.51 -0.15 4.35
C LYS A 211 -11.11 0.25 3.86
N ALA A 212 -10.07 -0.18 4.56
CA ALA A 212 -8.70 0.10 4.17
C ALA A 212 -7.80 -1.13 4.30
N THR A 213 -6.94 -1.31 3.32
CA THR A 213 -5.85 -2.29 3.36
C THR A 213 -4.53 -1.54 3.55
N ILE A 214 -3.78 -1.91 4.56
CA ILE A 214 -2.47 -1.39 4.84
C ILE A 214 -1.44 -2.41 4.36
N LEU A 215 -0.56 -1.99 3.49
CA LEU A 215 0.54 -2.80 2.99
C LEU A 215 1.83 -2.39 3.70
N ILE A 216 2.58 -3.35 4.18
CA ILE A 216 3.96 -3.15 4.63
C ILE A 216 4.87 -3.53 3.46
N LEU A 217 5.69 -2.62 3.01
CA LEU A 217 6.57 -2.78 1.85
C LEU A 217 8.01 -2.47 2.23
N ASP A 218 8.96 -3.16 1.61
CA ASP A 218 10.37 -2.79 1.75
C ASP A 218 10.62 -1.37 1.22
N GLN A 219 11.56 -0.68 1.86
CA GLN A 219 12.12 0.57 1.35
C GLN A 219 13.44 0.30 0.62
N PRO A 220 13.72 1.00 -0.50
CA PRO A 220 14.99 0.86 -1.20
C PRO A 220 16.20 1.21 -0.35
N THR A 221 16.04 2.07 0.63
CA THR A 221 17.09 2.52 1.58
C THR A 221 17.22 1.65 2.82
N GLY A 222 16.47 0.55 2.87
CA GLY A 222 16.37 -0.35 4.03
C GLY A 222 15.22 0.01 4.96
N GLY A 223 14.73 -1.00 5.71
CA GLY A 223 13.56 -0.90 6.56
C GLY A 223 12.25 -1.06 5.80
N VAL A 224 11.15 -0.68 6.43
CA VAL A 224 9.80 -0.83 5.88
C VAL A 224 9.05 0.49 5.84
N ARG A 225 8.05 0.56 4.98
CA ARG A 225 7.07 1.64 4.92
C ARG A 225 5.66 1.08 4.92
N LEU A 226 4.72 1.91 5.35
CA LEU A 226 3.28 1.60 5.32
C LEU A 226 2.62 2.35 4.17
N LEU A 227 1.77 1.66 3.43
CA LEU A 227 1.00 2.20 2.32
C LEU A 227 -0.46 1.80 2.50
N VAL A 228 -1.37 2.75 2.32
CA VAL A 228 -2.83 2.51 2.34
C VAL A 228 -3.34 2.38 0.91
N ILE A 229 -4.20 1.39 0.66
CA ILE A 229 -4.89 1.19 -0.61
C ILE A 229 -6.37 0.95 -0.40
#